data_707fa125422558a8b10771aa4d7f6edd
#
_entry.id   707fa125422558a8b10771aa4d7f6edd
#
_cell.length_a   1.000
_cell.length_b   1.000
_cell.length_c   1.000
_cell.angle_alpha   90.00
_cell.angle_beta   90.00
_cell.angle_gamma   90.00
#
_symmetry.space_group_name_H-M   'P 1'
#
loop_
_entity.id
_entity.type
_entity.pdbx_description
1 polymer ?
#
loop_
_entity_poly.entity_id
_entity_poly.type
_entity_poly.pdbx_seq_one_letter_code
_entity_poly.pdbx_strand_id
1 'polypeptide(L)'
;MATITQDMKYRQSLMKYASTYGVSKASRKYNRARSYIYFWLNRWDGSIESLRPESRRPHYHPNQHTQAELKLIHDMRRRNPRLGMVEFWCKLRNRGYSRTIESLYRVLKREGLITEKKKDSYKPKPYHQMTHPGERIQIDVKVVPRKCIADPELRLFQYTAIDEYSRYRILGAYPEQCTYSSYQFLCRVISEFRRKGVRVECVQTDNGLEFTNRFAHGCGSKRKTMFEEALEFQGIQHKLIRPYTPRHNGKVERSHREDQKRFYDTHSFYSLADFGEQLAGHQRRSNSIPMRPLHWASPMDTLKSFTVQYV
;
A
#
# COMPACT_ATOMS: atom_id res chain seq x y z
N MET A 1 -28.22 11.14 28.56
CA MET A 1 -28.88 10.30 29.59
C MET A 1 -28.64 8.83 29.29
N ALA A 2 -28.22 8.04 30.27
CA ALA A 2 -27.99 6.59 30.04
C ALA A 2 -29.33 5.88 29.88
N THR A 3 -29.44 5.00 28.86
CA THR A 3 -30.68 4.27 28.59
C THR A 3 -30.95 3.26 29.68
N ILE A 4 -32.12 3.37 30.36
CA ILE A 4 -32.58 2.43 31.35
C ILE A 4 -33.03 1.14 30.66
N THR A 5 -32.34 0.03 30.89
CA THR A 5 -32.65 -1.27 30.30
C THR A 5 -33.71 -2.04 31.07
N GLN A 6 -34.38 -3.03 30.43
CA GLN A 6 -35.31 -3.93 31.10
C GLN A 6 -34.64 -4.67 32.27
N ASP A 7 -33.37 -5.04 32.14
CA ASP A 7 -32.60 -5.68 33.20
C ASP A 7 -32.44 -4.80 34.45
N MET A 8 -32.23 -3.49 34.25
CA MET A 8 -32.12 -2.55 35.37
C MET A 8 -33.47 -2.41 36.11
N LYS A 9 -34.57 -2.35 35.36
CA LYS A 9 -35.91 -2.32 35.96
C LYS A 9 -36.23 -3.62 36.72
N TYR A 10 -35.88 -4.75 36.16
CA TYR A 10 -36.01 -6.06 36.82
C TYR A 10 -35.21 -6.12 38.12
N ARG A 11 -33.94 -5.70 38.10
CA ARG A 11 -33.10 -5.63 39.31
C ARG A 11 -33.67 -4.67 40.35
N GLN A 12 -34.20 -3.52 39.94
CA GLN A 12 -34.82 -2.59 40.84
C GLN A 12 -36.05 -3.21 41.57
N SER A 13 -36.90 -3.91 40.83
CA SER A 13 -38.06 -4.63 41.42
C SER A 13 -37.59 -5.71 42.41
N LEU A 14 -36.56 -6.47 42.03
CA LEU A 14 -35.95 -7.50 42.89
C LEU A 14 -35.37 -6.86 44.17
N MET A 15 -34.62 -5.74 44.07
CA MET A 15 -33.99 -5.09 45.22
C MET A 15 -35.04 -4.50 46.18
N LYS A 16 -36.04 -3.80 45.66
CA LYS A 16 -37.17 -3.31 46.47
C LYS A 16 -37.87 -4.46 47.24
N TYR A 17 -38.14 -5.56 46.56
CA TYR A 17 -38.75 -6.73 47.20
C TYR A 17 -37.82 -7.38 48.24
N ALA A 18 -36.53 -7.51 47.96
CA ALA A 18 -35.55 -8.08 48.87
C ALA A 18 -35.38 -7.23 50.14
N SER A 19 -35.42 -5.89 50.03
CA SER A 19 -35.35 -4.96 51.16
C SER A 19 -36.58 -5.06 52.05
N THR A 20 -37.76 -5.31 51.48
CA THR A 20 -39.03 -5.37 52.25
C THR A 20 -39.25 -6.73 52.89
N TYR A 21 -39.02 -7.82 52.18
CA TYR A 21 -39.41 -9.18 52.57
C TYR A 21 -38.22 -10.12 52.84
N GLY A 22 -37.00 -9.62 52.67
CA GLY A 22 -35.76 -10.37 52.91
C GLY A 22 -35.30 -11.20 51.71
N VAL A 23 -33.98 -11.46 51.67
CA VAL A 23 -33.28 -12.12 50.57
C VAL A 23 -33.79 -13.54 50.25
N SER A 24 -34.15 -14.30 51.30
CA SER A 24 -34.64 -15.70 51.15
C SER A 24 -35.98 -15.79 50.42
N LYS A 25 -36.90 -14.86 50.73
CA LYS A 25 -38.19 -14.77 50.01
C LYS A 25 -38.01 -14.23 48.61
N ALA A 26 -37.15 -13.25 48.41
CA ALA A 26 -36.81 -12.73 47.09
C ALA A 26 -36.17 -13.78 46.18
N SER A 27 -35.26 -14.61 46.71
CA SER A 27 -34.64 -15.70 46.00
C SER A 27 -35.66 -16.69 45.43
N ARG A 28 -36.64 -17.10 46.23
CA ARG A 28 -37.72 -17.98 45.80
C ARG A 28 -38.65 -17.33 44.76
N LYS A 29 -39.08 -16.07 45.02
CA LYS A 29 -40.00 -15.38 44.13
C LYS A 29 -39.43 -15.10 42.73
N TYR A 30 -38.18 -14.66 42.69
CA TYR A 30 -37.53 -14.25 41.44
C TYR A 30 -36.64 -15.36 40.82
N ASN A 31 -36.60 -16.55 41.44
CA ASN A 31 -35.79 -17.66 41.00
C ASN A 31 -34.33 -17.26 40.76
N ARG A 32 -33.71 -16.61 41.74
CA ARG A 32 -32.32 -16.14 41.69
C ARG A 32 -31.56 -16.60 42.92
N ALA A 33 -30.27 -16.98 42.69
CA ALA A 33 -29.38 -17.35 43.80
C ALA A 33 -29.28 -16.17 44.83
N ARG A 34 -29.20 -16.52 46.14
CA ARG A 34 -29.02 -15.51 47.18
C ARG A 34 -27.76 -14.69 46.98
N SER A 35 -26.66 -15.28 46.49
CA SER A 35 -25.42 -14.59 46.17
C SER A 35 -25.62 -13.46 45.12
N TYR A 36 -26.45 -13.74 44.10
CA TYR A 36 -26.82 -12.72 43.11
C TYR A 36 -27.57 -11.52 43.73
N ILE A 37 -28.47 -11.81 44.67
CA ILE A 37 -29.26 -10.76 45.35
C ILE A 37 -28.35 -9.93 46.24
N TYR A 38 -27.47 -10.58 47.06
CA TYR A 38 -26.48 -9.87 47.87
C TYR A 38 -25.54 -9.00 47.06
N PHE A 39 -25.05 -9.53 45.91
CA PHE A 39 -24.19 -8.78 45.04
C PHE A 39 -24.82 -7.45 44.57
N TRP A 40 -26.09 -7.48 44.23
CA TRP A 40 -26.78 -6.27 43.79
C TRP A 40 -27.26 -5.40 44.96
N LEU A 41 -27.60 -5.96 46.10
CA LEU A 41 -27.94 -5.17 47.32
C LEU A 41 -26.75 -4.35 47.79
N ASN A 42 -25.55 -4.88 47.79
CA ASN A 42 -24.34 -4.16 48.17
C ASN A 42 -23.99 -2.99 47.22
N ARG A 43 -24.56 -2.99 46.04
CA ARG A 43 -24.37 -1.93 45.03
C ARG A 43 -25.56 -0.94 44.98
N TRP A 44 -26.68 -1.32 45.56
CA TRP A 44 -27.90 -0.56 45.40
C TRP A 44 -27.98 0.59 46.41
N ASP A 45 -28.00 1.83 45.90
CA ASP A 45 -28.12 3.06 46.65
C ASP A 45 -29.56 3.64 46.66
N GLY A 46 -30.54 2.88 46.11
CA GLY A 46 -31.91 3.32 45.91
C GLY A 46 -32.21 3.85 44.51
N SER A 47 -31.17 4.17 43.71
CA SER A 47 -31.32 4.63 42.34
C SER A 47 -31.29 3.45 41.35
N ILE A 48 -31.92 3.62 40.17
CA ILE A 48 -31.91 2.60 39.13
C ILE A 48 -30.54 2.56 38.43
N GLU A 49 -29.80 3.65 38.44
CA GLU A 49 -28.47 3.80 37.85
C GLU A 49 -27.43 2.90 38.53
N SER A 50 -27.49 2.72 39.84
CA SER A 50 -26.60 1.85 40.61
C SER A 50 -26.69 0.36 40.18
N LEU A 51 -27.83 -0.01 39.58
CA LEU A 51 -28.07 -1.36 39.08
C LEU A 51 -27.57 -1.60 37.64
N ARG A 52 -26.84 -0.63 37.09
CA ARG A 52 -26.21 -0.78 35.75
C ARG A 52 -25.08 -1.81 35.80
N PRO A 53 -25.03 -2.73 34.82
CA PRO A 53 -23.90 -3.64 34.73
C PRO A 53 -22.61 -2.88 34.39
N GLU A 54 -21.57 -3.09 35.15
CA GLU A 54 -20.24 -2.59 34.81
C GLU A 54 -19.59 -3.43 33.68
N SER A 55 -18.79 -2.78 32.89
CA SER A 55 -18.03 -3.46 31.87
C SER A 55 -17.03 -4.46 32.49
N ARG A 56 -17.07 -5.70 32.06
CA ARG A 56 -16.08 -6.72 32.44
C ARG A 56 -14.79 -6.63 31.65
N ARG A 57 -14.69 -5.66 30.77
CA ARG A 57 -13.49 -5.44 29.94
C ARG A 57 -12.33 -5.00 30.84
N PRO A 58 -11.15 -5.61 30.70
CA PRO A 58 -9.97 -5.16 31.43
C PRO A 58 -9.70 -3.66 31.17
N HIS A 59 -9.37 -2.91 32.20
CA HIS A 59 -8.99 -1.49 32.07
C HIS A 59 -7.65 -1.33 31.38
N TYR A 60 -6.78 -2.30 31.49
CA TYR A 60 -5.46 -2.35 30.87
C TYR A 60 -5.25 -3.68 30.16
N HIS A 61 -4.63 -3.62 28.99
CA HIS A 61 -4.21 -4.80 28.23
C HIS A 61 -2.69 -4.76 28.03
N PRO A 62 -1.91 -5.82 28.34
CA PRO A 62 -0.46 -5.82 28.24
C PRO A 62 0.09 -5.39 26.87
N ASN A 63 -0.63 -5.73 25.81
CA ASN A 63 -0.26 -5.39 24.43
C ASN A 63 -0.85 -4.05 23.94
N GLN A 64 -1.42 -3.24 24.84
CA GLN A 64 -1.91 -1.92 24.46
C GLN A 64 -0.74 -0.98 24.16
N HIS A 65 -0.91 -0.11 23.14
CA HIS A 65 0.06 0.94 22.86
C HIS A 65 0.18 1.89 24.02
N THR A 66 1.40 2.27 24.35
CA THR A 66 1.69 3.28 25.37
C THR A 66 1.33 4.68 24.84
N GLN A 67 1.13 5.62 25.75
CA GLN A 67 0.87 7.02 25.38
C GLN A 67 2.01 7.63 24.55
N ALA A 68 3.26 7.25 24.85
CA ALA A 68 4.44 7.67 24.08
C ALA A 68 4.41 7.14 22.64
N GLU A 69 4.06 5.87 22.45
CA GLU A 69 3.92 5.27 21.11
C GLU A 69 2.78 5.93 20.32
N LEU A 70 1.64 6.19 20.96
CA LEU A 70 0.51 6.87 20.32
C LEU A 70 0.89 8.29 19.89
N LYS A 71 1.55 9.05 20.76
CA LYS A 71 2.06 10.39 20.45
C LYS A 71 3.02 10.35 19.26
N LEU A 72 3.95 9.41 19.24
CA LEU A 72 4.89 9.23 18.13
C LEU A 72 4.15 8.95 16.81
N ILE A 73 3.13 8.07 16.83
CA ILE A 73 2.32 7.74 15.66
C ILE A 73 1.56 8.98 15.15
N HIS A 74 0.90 9.73 16.04
CA HIS A 74 0.14 10.93 15.68
C HIS A 74 1.05 12.03 15.11
N ASP A 75 2.17 12.32 15.76
CA ASP A 75 3.12 13.35 15.32
C ASP A 75 3.72 13.00 13.95
N MET A 76 4.07 11.75 13.75
CA MET A 76 4.59 11.28 12.47
C MET A 76 3.53 11.31 11.37
N ARG A 77 2.28 10.95 11.66
CA ARG A 77 1.19 11.00 10.67
C ARG A 77 0.86 12.44 10.29
N ARG A 78 0.83 13.36 11.24
CA ARG A 78 0.61 14.79 10.98
C ARG A 78 1.67 15.38 10.05
N ARG A 79 2.95 15.04 10.27
CA ARG A 79 4.07 15.51 9.42
C ARG A 79 4.11 14.82 8.05
N ASN A 80 3.55 13.63 7.94
CA ASN A 80 3.63 12.80 6.73
C ASN A 80 2.25 12.20 6.39
N PRO A 81 1.25 13.00 6.03
CA PRO A 81 -0.14 12.55 5.88
C PRO A 81 -0.34 11.55 4.73
N ARG A 82 0.51 11.63 3.69
CA ARG A 82 0.36 10.85 2.45
C ARG A 82 1.21 9.56 2.40
N LEU A 83 2.02 9.29 3.42
CA LEU A 83 2.85 8.09 3.44
C LEU A 83 2.01 6.81 3.41
N GLY A 84 2.44 5.87 2.58
CA GLY A 84 1.89 4.52 2.59
C GLY A 84 2.23 3.78 3.89
N MET A 85 1.45 2.74 4.21
CA MET A 85 1.57 2.01 5.48
C MET A 85 2.97 1.48 5.74
N VAL A 86 3.59 0.86 4.73
CA VAL A 86 4.92 0.24 4.87
C VAL A 86 5.99 1.29 5.15
N GLU A 87 6.03 2.35 4.32
CA GLU A 87 7.00 3.43 4.50
C GLU A 87 6.80 4.13 5.85
N PHE A 88 5.55 4.35 6.24
CA PHE A 88 5.21 4.93 7.53
C PHE A 88 5.70 4.07 8.69
N TRP A 89 5.48 2.76 8.63
CA TRP A 89 5.97 1.82 9.62
C TRP A 89 7.50 1.79 9.70
N CYS A 90 8.20 1.76 8.55
CA CYS A 90 9.67 1.81 8.51
C CYS A 90 10.21 3.08 9.16
N LYS A 91 9.61 4.26 8.88
CA LYS A 91 10.02 5.51 9.52
C LYS A 91 9.76 5.53 11.03
N LEU A 92 8.70 4.88 11.50
CA LEU A 92 8.44 4.73 12.93
C LEU A 92 9.48 3.80 13.58
N ARG A 93 9.82 2.69 12.92
CA ARG A 93 10.86 1.77 13.42
C ARG A 93 12.21 2.45 13.61
N ASN A 94 12.61 3.28 12.67
CA ASN A 94 13.83 4.07 12.77
C ASN A 94 13.83 5.07 13.95
N ARG A 95 12.67 5.25 14.60
CA ARG A 95 12.48 6.09 15.80
C ARG A 95 12.11 5.30 17.04
N GLY A 96 12.42 4.00 17.06
CA GLY A 96 12.24 3.15 18.22
C GLY A 96 10.88 2.47 18.35
N TYR A 97 10.00 2.55 17.35
CA TYR A 97 8.74 1.81 17.37
C TYR A 97 8.99 0.32 17.11
N SER A 98 8.66 -0.54 18.07
CA SER A 98 9.01 -1.97 18.04
C SER A 98 7.89 -2.91 17.58
N ARG A 99 6.64 -2.40 17.49
CA ARG A 99 5.49 -3.27 17.20
C ARG A 99 5.34 -3.59 15.72
N THR A 100 4.52 -4.62 15.43
CA THR A 100 4.27 -5.09 14.07
C THR A 100 3.44 -4.09 13.27
N ILE A 101 3.50 -4.20 11.95
CA ILE A 101 2.73 -3.34 11.04
C ILE A 101 1.22 -3.57 11.17
N GLU A 102 0.78 -4.79 11.52
CA GLU A 102 -0.62 -5.12 11.77
C GLU A 102 -1.14 -4.41 13.03
N SER A 103 -0.30 -4.34 14.06
CA SER A 103 -0.62 -3.61 15.29
C SER A 103 -0.78 -2.11 15.02
N LEU A 104 0.14 -1.54 14.26
CA LEU A 104 0.08 -0.15 13.80
C LEU A 104 -1.19 0.11 12.96
N TYR A 105 -1.51 -0.79 12.03
CA TYR A 105 -2.72 -0.66 11.20
C TYR A 105 -3.99 -0.58 12.04
N ARG A 106 -4.12 -1.46 13.07
CA ARG A 106 -5.28 -1.46 13.97
C ARG A 106 -5.42 -0.15 14.73
N VAL A 107 -4.31 0.42 15.20
CA VAL A 107 -4.32 1.72 15.88
C VAL A 107 -4.74 2.82 14.90
N LEU A 108 -4.09 2.93 13.75
CA LEU A 108 -4.41 3.95 12.75
C LEU A 108 -5.88 3.88 12.28
N LYS A 109 -6.43 2.66 12.18
CA LYS A 109 -7.85 2.46 11.85
C LYS A 109 -8.76 2.92 12.97
N ARG A 110 -8.47 2.57 14.22
CA ARG A 110 -9.23 2.97 15.40
C ARG A 110 -9.25 4.49 15.58
N GLU A 111 -8.11 5.14 15.33
CA GLU A 111 -7.95 6.58 15.45
C GLU A 111 -8.48 7.35 14.21
N GLY A 112 -9.10 6.65 13.22
CA GLY A 112 -9.63 7.28 12.01
C GLY A 112 -8.56 7.85 11.06
N LEU A 113 -7.29 7.48 11.24
CA LEU A 113 -6.16 7.96 10.46
C LEU A 113 -5.97 7.19 9.13
N ILE A 114 -6.82 6.21 8.87
CA ILE A 114 -6.91 5.45 7.61
C ILE A 114 -8.36 5.40 7.17
N THR A 115 -8.62 5.82 5.94
CA THR A 115 -9.92 5.60 5.29
C THR A 115 -10.06 4.15 4.86
N GLU A 116 -11.18 3.52 5.20
CA GLU A 116 -11.50 2.18 4.68
C GLU A 116 -11.69 2.23 3.16
N LYS A 117 -10.94 1.41 2.45
CA LYS A 117 -11.24 1.15 1.05
C LYS A 117 -12.39 0.16 0.97
N LYS A 118 -13.42 0.47 0.16
CA LYS A 118 -14.44 -0.52 -0.20
C LYS A 118 -13.74 -1.76 -0.76
N LYS A 119 -14.07 -2.93 -0.22
CA LYS A 119 -13.57 -4.22 -0.73
C LYS A 119 -14.23 -4.49 -2.07
N ASP A 120 -13.43 -4.48 -3.13
CA ASP A 120 -13.91 -4.98 -4.41
C ASP A 120 -14.20 -6.49 -4.28
N SER A 121 -15.36 -6.92 -4.77
CA SER A 121 -15.76 -8.33 -4.78
C SER A 121 -14.98 -9.19 -5.79
N TYR A 122 -14.05 -8.57 -6.51
CA TYR A 122 -13.24 -9.23 -7.53
C TYR A 122 -12.19 -10.16 -6.91
N LYS A 123 -12.28 -11.45 -7.21
CA LYS A 123 -11.24 -12.45 -6.90
C LYS A 123 -10.24 -12.49 -8.06
N PRO A 124 -9.01 -12.00 -7.89
CA PRO A 124 -8.01 -12.06 -8.96
C PRO A 124 -7.63 -13.51 -9.27
N LYS A 125 -7.45 -13.84 -10.55
CA LYS A 125 -6.84 -15.11 -10.95
C LYS A 125 -5.42 -15.21 -10.40
N PRO A 126 -4.94 -16.43 -10.02
CA PRO A 126 -3.58 -16.60 -9.55
C PRO A 126 -2.58 -16.06 -10.58
N TYR A 127 -1.64 -15.27 -10.07
CA TYR A 127 -0.59 -14.69 -10.90
C TYR A 127 0.65 -15.58 -10.84
N HIS A 128 1.21 -15.92 -12.02
CA HIS A 128 2.49 -16.61 -12.10
C HIS A 128 3.62 -15.62 -11.78
N GLN A 129 4.30 -15.83 -10.66
CA GLN A 129 5.42 -15.00 -10.23
C GLN A 129 6.70 -15.43 -10.97
N MET A 130 7.50 -14.44 -11.38
CA MET A 130 8.83 -14.70 -11.99
C MET A 130 9.75 -15.34 -10.95
N THR A 131 10.70 -16.13 -11.42
CA THR A 131 11.60 -16.94 -10.59
C THR A 131 12.92 -16.23 -10.28
N HIS A 132 13.34 -15.29 -11.14
CA HIS A 132 14.60 -14.56 -11.01
C HIS A 132 14.50 -13.14 -11.60
N PRO A 133 15.42 -12.23 -11.23
CA PRO A 133 15.49 -10.90 -11.82
C PRO A 133 15.86 -10.96 -13.30
N GLY A 134 15.26 -10.09 -14.09
CA GLY A 134 15.51 -10.01 -15.53
C GLY A 134 14.69 -10.99 -16.39
N GLU A 135 14.04 -11.99 -15.80
CA GLU A 135 13.16 -12.93 -16.51
C GLU A 135 12.07 -12.19 -17.30
N ARG A 136 11.49 -11.14 -16.69
CA ARG A 136 10.55 -10.23 -17.36
C ARG A 136 10.58 -8.83 -16.78
N ILE A 137 10.80 -7.85 -17.66
CA ILE A 137 10.72 -6.43 -17.34
C ILE A 137 9.50 -5.84 -18.04
N GLN A 138 8.61 -5.17 -17.28
CA GLN A 138 7.51 -4.40 -17.85
C GLN A 138 8.00 -2.98 -18.13
N ILE A 139 7.76 -2.47 -19.35
CA ILE A 139 8.05 -1.08 -19.73
C ILE A 139 6.75 -0.40 -20.12
N ASP A 140 6.60 0.86 -19.69
CA ASP A 140 5.45 1.69 -20.01
C ASP A 140 5.82 3.17 -19.94
N VAL A 141 5.04 4.02 -20.61
CA VAL A 141 5.22 5.47 -20.64
C VAL A 141 4.04 6.16 -19.97
N LYS A 142 4.35 7.10 -19.10
CA LYS A 142 3.35 7.96 -18.45
C LYS A 142 3.56 9.40 -18.85
N VAL A 143 2.50 10.04 -19.35
CA VAL A 143 2.47 11.48 -19.52
C VAL A 143 2.46 12.15 -18.13
N VAL A 144 3.37 13.09 -17.90
CA VAL A 144 3.42 13.85 -16.65
C VAL A 144 2.19 14.77 -16.57
N PRO A 145 1.46 14.78 -15.43
CA PRO A 145 0.26 15.60 -15.30
C PRO A 145 0.57 17.09 -15.45
N ARG A 146 -0.19 17.77 -16.28
CA ARG A 146 -0.03 19.23 -16.57
C ARG A 146 0.04 20.08 -15.30
N LYS A 147 -0.74 19.77 -14.28
CA LYS A 147 -0.75 20.48 -13.00
C LYS A 147 0.60 20.52 -12.26
N CYS A 148 1.53 19.64 -12.66
CA CYS A 148 2.86 19.54 -12.05
C CYS A 148 3.94 20.27 -12.86
N ILE A 149 3.59 20.81 -14.03
CA ILE A 149 4.53 21.46 -14.97
C ILE A 149 4.27 22.96 -14.91
N ALA A 150 5.31 23.71 -14.56
CA ALA A 150 5.21 25.17 -14.40
C ALA A 150 5.08 25.89 -15.75
N ASP A 151 5.80 25.42 -16.78
CA ASP A 151 5.74 25.98 -18.14
C ASP A 151 4.61 25.33 -18.95
N PRO A 152 3.61 26.09 -19.45
CA PRO A 152 2.51 25.55 -20.24
C PRO A 152 2.92 24.88 -21.56
N GLU A 153 4.04 25.28 -22.16
CA GLU A 153 4.53 24.73 -23.43
C GLU A 153 5.33 23.43 -23.24
N LEU A 154 5.86 23.20 -22.04
CA LEU A 154 6.67 22.03 -21.75
C LEU A 154 5.79 20.77 -21.65
N ARG A 155 6.19 19.72 -22.35
CA ARG A 155 5.64 18.36 -22.22
C ARG A 155 6.70 17.43 -21.68
N LEU A 156 6.34 16.65 -20.69
CA LEU A 156 7.25 15.72 -20.02
C LEU A 156 6.65 14.33 -19.99
N PHE A 157 7.49 13.32 -20.20
CA PHE A 157 7.11 11.92 -20.20
C PHE A 157 8.02 11.15 -19.27
N GLN A 158 7.41 10.31 -18.42
CA GLN A 158 8.10 9.34 -17.58
C GLN A 158 8.09 7.99 -18.26
N TYR A 159 9.25 7.50 -18.62
CA TYR A 159 9.46 6.11 -18.99
C TYR A 159 9.75 5.29 -17.74
N THR A 160 9.11 4.15 -17.62
CA THR A 160 9.22 3.29 -16.44
C THR A 160 9.51 1.86 -16.88
N ALA A 161 10.59 1.29 -16.36
CA ALA A 161 10.86 -0.15 -16.44
C ALA A 161 10.77 -0.73 -15.02
N ILE A 162 10.07 -1.85 -14.85
CA ILE A 162 9.97 -2.56 -13.59
C ILE A 162 10.25 -4.04 -13.78
N ASP A 163 11.22 -4.57 -13.05
CA ASP A 163 11.48 -5.99 -12.99
C ASP A 163 10.37 -6.72 -12.22
N GLU A 164 9.80 -7.74 -12.82
CA GLU A 164 8.65 -8.44 -12.23
C GLU A 164 9.01 -9.28 -11.01
N TYR A 165 10.26 -9.73 -10.87
CA TYR A 165 10.72 -10.48 -9.71
C TYR A 165 11.05 -9.55 -8.54
N SER A 166 12.09 -8.72 -8.69
CA SER A 166 12.61 -7.87 -7.62
C SER A 166 11.81 -6.59 -7.37
N ARG A 167 10.93 -6.20 -8.28
CA ARG A 167 10.24 -4.88 -8.29
C ARG A 167 11.19 -3.70 -8.45
N TYR A 168 12.45 -3.95 -8.79
CA TYR A 168 13.41 -2.90 -9.05
C TYR A 168 12.96 -2.06 -10.24
N ARG A 169 12.98 -0.74 -10.06
CA ARG A 169 12.51 0.21 -11.08
C ARG A 169 13.64 1.05 -11.64
N ILE A 170 13.57 1.32 -12.93
CA ILE A 170 14.34 2.35 -13.61
C ILE A 170 13.35 3.35 -14.17
N LEU A 171 13.59 4.63 -13.89
CA LEU A 171 12.76 5.73 -14.35
C LEU A 171 13.58 6.65 -15.26
N GLY A 172 12.98 7.12 -16.34
CA GLY A 172 13.60 8.05 -17.29
C GLY A 172 12.70 9.24 -17.58
N ALA A 173 13.28 10.44 -17.61
CA ALA A 173 12.62 11.69 -18.02
C ALA A 173 12.93 11.96 -19.48
N TYR A 174 11.89 12.17 -20.29
CA TYR A 174 12.01 12.44 -21.72
C TYR A 174 11.08 13.57 -22.17
N PRO A 175 11.45 14.36 -23.20
CA PRO A 175 10.63 15.44 -23.70
C PRO A 175 9.49 14.95 -24.60
N GLU A 176 9.57 13.72 -25.10
CA GLU A 176 8.62 13.18 -26.07
C GLU A 176 8.38 11.66 -25.90
N GLN A 177 7.22 11.22 -26.35
CA GLN A 177 6.86 9.82 -26.47
C GLN A 177 7.02 9.39 -27.92
N CYS A 178 8.17 8.82 -28.25
CA CYS A 178 8.49 8.36 -29.60
C CYS A 178 9.37 7.11 -29.57
N THR A 179 9.51 6.47 -30.71
CA THR A 179 10.32 5.25 -30.85
C THR A 179 11.78 5.46 -30.46
N TYR A 180 12.34 6.64 -30.75
CA TYR A 180 13.73 6.96 -30.42
C TYR A 180 13.93 7.09 -28.90
N SER A 181 13.04 7.79 -28.20
CA SER A 181 13.07 7.89 -26.73
C SER A 181 12.92 6.51 -26.08
N SER A 182 12.03 5.67 -26.61
CA SER A 182 11.84 4.29 -26.16
C SER A 182 13.10 3.44 -26.34
N TYR A 183 13.76 3.57 -27.48
CA TYR A 183 15.05 2.91 -27.77
C TYR A 183 16.16 3.36 -26.81
N GLN A 184 16.33 4.67 -26.61
CA GLN A 184 17.31 5.20 -25.67
C GLN A 184 17.06 4.70 -24.24
N PHE A 185 15.80 4.71 -23.81
CA PHE A 185 15.42 4.20 -22.50
C PHE A 185 15.71 2.71 -22.36
N LEU A 186 15.40 1.90 -23.37
CA LEU A 186 15.72 0.46 -23.41
C LEU A 186 17.22 0.21 -23.25
N CYS A 187 18.06 0.92 -24.01
CA CYS A 187 19.51 0.80 -23.91
C CYS A 187 20.01 1.10 -22.50
N ARG A 188 19.47 2.13 -21.86
CA ARG A 188 19.76 2.47 -20.45
C ARG A 188 19.32 1.35 -19.51
N VAL A 189 18.12 0.79 -19.68
CA VAL A 189 17.60 -0.31 -18.86
C VAL A 189 18.52 -1.53 -18.95
N ILE A 190 18.85 -1.97 -20.17
CA ILE A 190 19.73 -3.13 -20.38
C ILE A 190 21.11 -2.89 -19.76
N SER A 191 21.70 -1.71 -19.97
CA SER A 191 23.00 -1.34 -19.40
C SER A 191 22.97 -1.35 -17.86
N GLU A 192 21.92 -0.84 -17.24
CA GLU A 192 21.80 -0.76 -15.78
C GLU A 192 21.63 -2.16 -15.16
N PHE A 193 20.81 -3.03 -15.74
CA PHE A 193 20.68 -4.41 -15.28
C PHE A 193 21.97 -5.20 -15.48
N ARG A 194 22.65 -5.03 -16.64
CA ARG A 194 23.95 -5.66 -16.91
C ARG A 194 25.01 -5.25 -15.88
N ARG A 195 25.10 -3.96 -15.51
CA ARG A 195 26.01 -3.47 -14.45
C ARG A 195 25.73 -4.08 -13.08
N LYS A 196 24.52 -4.57 -12.88
CA LYS A 196 24.11 -5.26 -11.64
C LYS A 196 24.21 -6.78 -11.76
N GLY A 197 24.84 -7.31 -12.81
CA GLY A 197 25.00 -8.75 -13.01
C GLY A 197 23.71 -9.48 -13.44
N VAL A 198 22.69 -8.75 -13.88
CA VAL A 198 21.40 -9.33 -14.29
C VAL A 198 21.27 -9.28 -15.80
N ARG A 199 20.99 -10.45 -16.41
CA ARG A 199 20.62 -10.56 -17.82
C ARG A 199 19.12 -10.33 -17.98
N VAL A 200 18.75 -9.48 -18.94
CA VAL A 200 17.35 -9.26 -19.34
C VAL A 200 16.97 -10.31 -20.40
N GLU A 201 15.92 -11.08 -20.15
CA GLU A 201 15.45 -12.14 -21.05
C GLU A 201 14.20 -11.74 -21.83
N CYS A 202 13.27 -11.04 -21.18
CA CYS A 202 12.02 -10.63 -21.79
C CYS A 202 11.65 -9.20 -21.39
N VAL A 203 11.26 -8.40 -22.38
CA VAL A 203 10.66 -7.08 -22.17
C VAL A 203 9.20 -7.13 -22.59
N GLN A 204 8.31 -6.75 -21.68
CA GLN A 204 6.87 -6.68 -21.92
C GLN A 204 6.42 -5.23 -22.01
N THR A 205 5.73 -4.89 -23.10
CA THR A 205 5.14 -3.54 -23.31
C THR A 205 3.67 -3.66 -23.68
N ASP A 206 2.99 -2.54 -23.68
CA ASP A 206 1.72 -2.42 -24.39
C ASP A 206 1.94 -2.37 -25.93
N ASN A 207 0.88 -2.06 -26.68
CA ASN A 207 0.92 -1.96 -28.14
C ASN A 207 1.07 -0.50 -28.62
N GLY A 208 1.66 0.37 -27.83
CA GLY A 208 1.94 1.77 -28.21
C GLY A 208 2.85 1.87 -29.42
N LEU A 209 2.63 2.89 -30.26
CA LEU A 209 3.43 3.11 -31.49
C LEU A 209 4.90 3.41 -31.19
N GLU A 210 5.23 3.84 -30.00
CA GLU A 210 6.60 4.01 -29.50
C GLU A 210 7.35 2.71 -29.33
N PHE A 211 6.64 1.58 -29.17
CA PHE A 211 7.20 0.25 -28.97
C PHE A 211 7.06 -0.67 -30.18
N THR A 212 5.93 -0.57 -30.93
CA THR A 212 5.64 -1.49 -32.01
C THR A 212 4.77 -0.87 -33.11
N ASN A 213 5.03 -1.25 -34.37
CA ASN A 213 4.21 -0.86 -35.52
C ASN A 213 3.05 -1.81 -35.81
N ARG A 214 2.79 -2.79 -34.91
CA ARG A 214 1.80 -3.85 -35.16
C ARG A 214 0.40 -3.36 -35.53
N PHE A 215 0.01 -2.20 -35.01
CA PHE A 215 -1.32 -1.61 -35.24
C PHE A 215 -1.24 -0.23 -35.93
N ALA A 216 -0.11 0.09 -36.58
CA ALA A 216 -0.01 1.33 -37.36
C ALA A 216 -0.96 1.24 -38.59
N HIS A 217 -1.92 2.18 -38.66
CA HIS A 217 -2.84 2.27 -39.78
C HIS A 217 -2.17 2.93 -40.99
N GLY A 218 -2.39 2.39 -42.18
CA GLY A 218 -2.17 3.07 -43.45
C GLY A 218 -0.84 2.83 -44.16
N CYS A 219 0.15 2.23 -43.54
CA CYS A 219 1.35 1.79 -44.22
C CYS A 219 1.52 0.29 -44.00
N GLY A 220 1.47 -0.50 -45.02
CA GLY A 220 1.74 -1.96 -45.00
C GLY A 220 3.19 -2.30 -44.62
N SER A 221 3.78 -1.45 -43.81
CA SER A 221 5.13 -1.55 -43.30
C SER A 221 5.16 -2.58 -42.17
N LYS A 222 5.52 -3.80 -42.53
CA LYS A 222 6.06 -4.83 -41.64
C LYS A 222 7.40 -4.41 -40.99
N ARG A 223 7.77 -3.13 -41.08
CA ARG A 223 9.04 -2.60 -40.61
C ARG A 223 9.02 -2.55 -39.08
N LYS A 224 10.00 -3.17 -38.47
CA LYS A 224 10.21 -3.13 -37.04
C LYS A 224 10.51 -1.69 -36.58
N THR A 225 10.17 -1.37 -35.37
CA THR A 225 10.60 -0.12 -34.72
C THR A 225 12.05 -0.25 -34.27
N MET A 226 12.75 0.87 -34.06
CA MET A 226 14.10 0.86 -33.46
C MET A 226 14.13 0.12 -32.12
N PHE A 227 13.06 0.17 -31.38
CA PHE A 227 12.89 -0.55 -30.11
C PHE A 227 12.86 -2.08 -30.33
N GLU A 228 12.10 -2.56 -31.30
CA GLU A 228 12.02 -3.99 -31.66
C GLU A 228 13.34 -4.50 -32.24
N GLU A 229 13.99 -3.71 -33.09
CA GLU A 229 15.32 -4.05 -33.67
C GLU A 229 16.39 -4.18 -32.59
N ALA A 230 16.39 -3.27 -31.60
CA ALA A 230 17.31 -3.33 -30.47
C ALA A 230 17.10 -4.56 -29.58
N LEU A 231 15.85 -4.94 -29.32
CA LEU A 231 15.55 -6.16 -28.56
C LEU A 231 16.03 -7.41 -29.29
N GLU A 232 15.79 -7.48 -30.59
CA GLU A 232 16.23 -8.58 -31.43
C GLU A 232 17.76 -8.69 -31.47
N PHE A 233 18.45 -7.55 -31.66
CA PHE A 233 19.92 -7.51 -31.64
C PHE A 233 20.54 -8.01 -30.35
N GLN A 234 19.86 -7.72 -29.20
CA GLN A 234 20.28 -8.18 -27.87
C GLN A 234 19.82 -9.60 -27.52
N GLY A 235 19.05 -10.25 -28.40
CA GLY A 235 18.46 -11.56 -28.14
C GLY A 235 17.43 -11.57 -27.03
N ILE A 236 16.74 -10.45 -26.81
CA ILE A 236 15.74 -10.27 -25.78
C ILE A 236 14.34 -10.48 -26.36
N GLN A 237 13.53 -11.30 -25.72
CA GLN A 237 12.16 -11.53 -26.16
C GLN A 237 11.29 -10.28 -25.98
N HIS A 238 10.64 -9.81 -27.05
CA HIS A 238 9.58 -8.79 -26.94
C HIS A 238 8.21 -9.44 -26.76
N LYS A 239 7.54 -9.13 -25.65
CA LYS A 239 6.21 -9.63 -25.33
C LYS A 239 5.21 -8.48 -25.33
N LEU A 240 4.32 -8.47 -26.31
CA LEU A 240 3.20 -7.52 -26.36
C LEU A 240 2.03 -8.03 -25.53
N ILE A 241 1.39 -7.15 -24.78
CA ILE A 241 0.14 -7.49 -24.08
C ILE A 241 -0.98 -7.72 -25.11
N ARG A 242 -1.97 -8.54 -24.72
CA ARG A 242 -3.16 -8.70 -25.56
C ARG A 242 -3.92 -7.38 -25.61
N PRO A 243 -4.44 -6.96 -26.77
CA PRO A 243 -5.30 -5.78 -26.88
C PRO A 243 -6.43 -5.83 -25.84
N TYR A 244 -6.81 -4.69 -25.32
CA TYR A 244 -7.86 -4.53 -24.30
C TYR A 244 -7.67 -5.35 -23.00
N THR A 245 -6.43 -5.73 -22.69
CA THR A 245 -6.12 -6.50 -21.49
C THR A 245 -5.06 -5.79 -20.63
N PRO A 246 -5.38 -4.63 -20.01
CA PRO A 246 -4.42 -3.82 -19.25
C PRO A 246 -3.81 -4.57 -18.05
N ARG A 247 -4.50 -5.58 -17.54
CA ARG A 247 -4.03 -6.40 -16.41
C ARG A 247 -2.65 -7.04 -16.61
N HIS A 248 -2.21 -7.22 -17.85
CA HIS A 248 -0.91 -7.81 -18.15
C HIS A 248 0.24 -6.85 -17.75
N ASN A 249 0.05 -5.54 -17.83
CA ASN A 249 1.00 -4.51 -17.39
C ASN A 249 0.75 -3.99 -15.96
N GLY A 250 0.04 -4.76 -15.16
CA GLY A 250 -0.48 -4.32 -13.86
C GLY A 250 0.58 -3.90 -12.84
N LYS A 251 1.86 -4.32 -12.97
CA LYS A 251 2.92 -3.90 -12.06
C LYS A 251 3.38 -2.48 -12.36
N VAL A 252 3.60 -2.17 -13.63
CA VAL A 252 3.98 -0.82 -14.04
C VAL A 252 2.83 0.17 -13.87
N GLU A 253 1.58 -0.23 -14.20
CA GLU A 253 0.40 0.60 -13.96
C GLU A 253 0.18 0.93 -12.47
N ARG A 254 0.37 -0.07 -11.60
CA ARG A 254 0.33 0.13 -10.15
C ARG A 254 1.43 1.09 -9.69
N SER A 255 2.62 0.97 -10.25
CA SER A 255 3.75 1.87 -10.01
C SER A 255 3.37 3.31 -10.38
N HIS A 256 2.80 3.55 -11.56
CA HIS A 256 2.34 4.87 -12.01
C HIS A 256 1.25 5.46 -11.08
N ARG A 257 0.37 4.63 -10.54
CA ARG A 257 -0.65 5.06 -9.57
C ARG A 257 -0.03 5.50 -8.24
N GLU A 258 0.99 4.80 -7.77
CA GLU A 258 1.73 5.21 -6.57
C GLU A 258 2.57 6.48 -6.83
N ASP A 259 3.17 6.61 -8.03
CA ASP A 259 3.89 7.82 -8.43
C ASP A 259 2.95 9.03 -8.46
N GLN A 260 1.70 8.86 -8.94
CA GLN A 260 0.72 9.94 -8.92
C GLN A 260 0.53 10.51 -7.51
N LYS A 261 0.38 9.64 -6.51
CA LYS A 261 0.09 10.05 -5.12
C LYS A 261 1.30 10.58 -4.37
N ARG A 262 2.47 9.98 -4.62
CA ARG A 262 3.66 10.20 -3.78
C ARG A 262 4.67 11.14 -4.39
N PHE A 263 4.55 11.39 -5.70
CA PHE A 263 5.46 12.22 -6.43
C PHE A 263 4.71 13.35 -7.13
N TYR A 264 3.86 13.07 -8.11
CA TYR A 264 3.20 14.10 -8.88
C TYR A 264 2.25 15.01 -8.09
N ASP A 265 1.56 14.49 -7.07
CA ASP A 265 0.65 15.30 -6.25
C ASP A 265 1.38 16.26 -5.28
N THR A 266 2.72 16.21 -5.22
CA THR A 266 3.54 16.95 -4.25
C THR A 266 4.71 17.70 -4.84
N HIS A 267 4.97 17.55 -6.15
CA HIS A 267 6.12 18.14 -6.83
C HIS A 267 5.68 18.99 -8.02
N SER A 268 6.48 19.99 -8.36
CA SER A 268 6.35 20.81 -9.55
C SER A 268 7.66 20.78 -10.33
N PHE A 269 7.59 20.84 -11.66
CA PHE A 269 8.72 20.71 -12.56
C PHE A 269 8.84 21.94 -13.45
N TYR A 270 10.03 22.52 -13.50
CA TYR A 270 10.33 23.74 -14.24
C TYR A 270 11.05 23.48 -15.56
N SER A 271 11.72 22.34 -15.69
CA SER A 271 12.45 21.94 -16.90
C SER A 271 12.57 20.42 -16.98
N LEU A 272 13.03 19.90 -18.13
CA LEU A 272 13.37 18.49 -18.29
C LEU A 272 14.50 18.06 -17.35
N ALA A 273 15.51 18.91 -17.15
CA ALA A 273 16.62 18.62 -16.25
C ALA A 273 16.15 18.51 -14.78
N ASP A 274 15.38 19.50 -14.32
CA ASP A 274 14.77 19.49 -12.98
C ASP A 274 13.89 18.26 -12.75
N PHE A 275 13.03 17.93 -13.72
CA PHE A 275 12.22 16.72 -13.67
C PHE A 275 13.10 15.46 -13.56
N GLY A 276 14.19 15.39 -14.34
CA GLY A 276 15.13 14.27 -14.33
C GLY A 276 15.80 14.08 -12.96
N GLU A 277 16.24 15.15 -12.31
CA GLU A 277 16.86 15.10 -10.98
C GLU A 277 15.87 14.66 -9.90
N GLN A 278 14.68 15.26 -9.88
CA GLN A 278 13.63 14.89 -8.93
C GLN A 278 13.17 13.43 -9.13
N LEU A 279 13.04 12.99 -10.38
CA LEU A 279 12.66 11.64 -10.76
C LEU A 279 13.74 10.63 -10.32
N ALA A 280 15.02 10.95 -10.47
CA ALA A 280 16.12 10.12 -9.99
C ALA A 280 16.11 9.97 -8.46
N GLY A 281 15.82 11.03 -7.73
CA GLY A 281 15.60 10.99 -6.28
C GLY A 281 14.42 10.07 -5.90
N HIS A 282 13.30 10.19 -6.61
CA HIS A 282 12.13 9.34 -6.43
C HIS A 282 12.41 7.87 -6.75
N GLN A 283 13.19 7.57 -7.80
CA GLN A 283 13.63 6.22 -8.15
C GLN A 283 14.45 5.59 -7.00
N ARG A 284 15.48 6.29 -6.50
CA ARG A 284 16.29 5.81 -5.37
C ARG A 284 15.42 5.48 -4.16
N ARG A 285 14.56 6.41 -3.77
CA ARG A 285 13.62 6.23 -2.66
C ARG A 285 12.72 5.01 -2.88
N SER A 286 12.10 4.87 -4.05
CA SER A 286 11.16 3.78 -4.32
C SER A 286 11.84 2.40 -4.31
N ASN A 287 13.11 2.32 -4.73
CA ASN A 287 13.90 1.09 -4.74
C ASN A 287 14.44 0.71 -3.34
N SER A 288 14.39 1.63 -2.38
CA SER A 288 14.87 1.41 -1.00
C SER A 288 13.76 1.10 0.00
N ILE A 289 12.49 1.22 -0.40
CA ILE A 289 11.35 0.98 0.50
C ILE A 289 11.05 -0.51 0.57
N PRO A 290 11.01 -1.12 1.77
CA PRO A 290 10.56 -2.49 1.95
C PRO A 290 9.15 -2.73 1.43
N MET A 291 8.94 -3.86 0.77
CA MET A 291 7.64 -4.22 0.19
C MET A 291 7.14 -5.55 0.74
N ARG A 292 5.85 -5.62 1.11
CA ARG A 292 5.23 -6.86 1.58
C ARG A 292 5.38 -8.05 0.60
N PRO A 293 5.21 -7.88 -0.73
CA PRO A 293 5.41 -8.97 -1.68
C PRO A 293 6.85 -9.48 -1.79
N LEU A 294 7.82 -8.76 -1.23
CA LEU A 294 9.23 -9.13 -1.16
C LEU A 294 9.64 -9.54 0.25
N HIS A 295 8.71 -10.07 1.04
CA HIS A 295 8.96 -10.47 2.45
C HIS A 295 9.61 -9.36 3.28
N TRP A 296 9.20 -8.10 3.04
CA TRP A 296 9.72 -6.89 3.69
C TRP A 296 11.15 -6.51 3.31
N ALA A 297 11.73 -7.15 2.29
CA ALA A 297 12.94 -6.64 1.65
C ALA A 297 12.62 -5.46 0.72
N SER A 298 13.59 -4.60 0.48
CA SER A 298 13.47 -3.58 -0.57
C SER A 298 13.73 -4.17 -1.96
N PRO A 299 13.25 -3.54 -3.05
CA PRO A 299 13.60 -3.93 -4.41
C PRO A 299 15.11 -4.01 -4.65
N MET A 300 15.86 -3.07 -4.10
CA MET A 300 17.33 -3.04 -4.20
C MET A 300 17.96 -4.24 -3.48
N ASP A 301 17.51 -4.56 -2.26
CA ASP A 301 18.06 -5.67 -1.48
C ASP A 301 17.72 -7.01 -2.12
N THR A 302 16.49 -7.15 -2.63
CA THR A 302 16.06 -8.35 -3.38
C THR A 302 16.92 -8.58 -4.62
N LEU A 303 17.26 -7.50 -5.36
CA LEU A 303 18.13 -7.60 -6.52
C LEU A 303 19.56 -7.99 -6.13
N LYS A 304 20.11 -7.36 -5.09
CA LYS A 304 21.47 -7.64 -4.59
C LYS A 304 21.62 -9.07 -4.05
N SER A 305 20.65 -9.55 -3.27
CA SER A 305 20.70 -10.90 -2.70
C SER A 305 20.75 -11.98 -3.78
N PHE A 306 20.07 -11.77 -4.91
CA PHE A 306 20.15 -12.68 -6.04
C PHE A 306 21.54 -12.67 -6.69
N THR A 307 22.12 -11.50 -6.93
CA THR A 307 23.43 -11.39 -7.59
C THR A 307 24.57 -11.97 -6.77
N VAL A 308 24.51 -11.87 -5.42
CA VAL A 308 25.51 -12.48 -4.53
C VAL A 308 25.45 -14.02 -4.51
N GLN A 309 24.30 -14.62 -4.77
CA GLN A 309 24.14 -16.08 -4.75
C GLN A 309 24.63 -16.77 -6.04
N TYR A 310 24.80 -16.02 -7.15
CA TYR A 310 25.11 -16.56 -8.47
C TYR A 310 26.39 -16.00 -9.10
N VAL A 311 27.22 -15.29 -8.31
CA VAL A 311 28.59 -14.90 -8.61
C VAL A 311 29.54 -15.66 -7.70
#